data_f66c0f32633309cde13fb53e21455243
#
_entry.id   f66c0f32633309cde13fb53e21455243
#
_cell.length_a   1.000
_cell.length_b   1.000
_cell.length_c   1.000
_cell.angle_alpha   90.00
_cell.angle_beta   90.00
_cell.angle_gamma   90.00
#
_symmetry.space_group_name_H-M   'P 1'
#
loop_
_entity.id
_entity.type
_entity.pdbx_description
1 polymer ?
#
loop_
_entity_poly.entity_id
_entity_poly.type
_entity_poly.pdbx_seq_one_letter_code
_entity_poly.pdbx_strand_id
1 'polypeptide(L)'
;MNWVLKLEAVFRSTNFSWAFLTRKTTEVGTLNAVRLEDDPLTNSHMNIQTKRATWVAVLLLVMASVALAQTVTPKAKATVSQESVKKYMQGLASDEMRGRGSATADELTAAKYIASQLKLLKIEPAGDDGGYLQTGKFMRRQRGAPGATPTEATTTNVVGILRGSDAKLTKETILLSAHLDHLGVGREVNGDSIYNGADDDASGVTAVLELAEALAASPRPKRTVVFALFGSEEIGGYGARYFQEHPPVPVESFVANLEFEMIGRPDAAVAPHTLWLTGYERSNLGAELAAHGARLVADPHPEQNFFRRSDNYVLALKGIIAHTVSSYGLHSDYHQPSDDLAHVDFAHMTEAIESMVEPVRWLVNSDFKPQWSKDGRP
;
A
#
# COMPACT_ATOMS: atom_id res chain seq x y z
N MET A 1 17.58 -20.51 6.37
CA MET A 1 18.41 -21.61 5.83
C MET A 1 17.49 -22.82 5.67
N ASN A 2 16.96 -22.98 4.46
CA ASN A 2 15.92 -23.99 4.16
C ASN A 2 16.54 -25.37 3.99
N TRP A 3 16.06 -26.33 4.76
CA TRP A 3 16.40 -27.74 4.60
C TRP A 3 15.24 -28.45 3.91
N VAL A 4 15.47 -28.91 2.69
CA VAL A 4 14.59 -29.85 1.96
C VAL A 4 15.03 -31.26 2.32
N LEU A 5 14.16 -32.01 2.99
CA LEU A 5 14.35 -33.47 3.19
C LEU A 5 14.05 -34.19 1.87
N LYS A 6 15.09 -34.75 1.23
CA LYS A 6 14.94 -35.69 0.12
C LYS A 6 14.79 -37.11 0.70
N LEU A 7 13.65 -37.74 0.44
CA LEU A 7 13.44 -39.18 0.63
C LEU A 7 13.85 -39.89 -0.65
N GLU A 8 14.95 -40.63 -0.62
CA GLU A 8 15.28 -41.58 -1.69
C GLU A 8 14.92 -43.00 -1.23
N ALA A 9 13.98 -43.63 -1.89
CA ALA A 9 13.65 -45.05 -1.71
C ALA A 9 14.37 -45.87 -2.78
N VAL A 10 15.26 -46.78 -2.36
CA VAL A 10 15.93 -47.73 -3.25
C VAL A 10 15.23 -49.07 -3.12
N PHE A 11 14.59 -49.52 -4.19
CA PHE A 11 14.00 -50.87 -4.30
C PHE A 11 15.06 -51.89 -4.75
N ARG A 12 15.29 -52.89 -3.96
CA ARG A 12 15.86 -54.16 -4.44
C ARG A 12 14.89 -55.30 -4.17
N SER A 13 14.76 -56.19 -5.13
CA SER A 13 13.79 -57.26 -5.18
C SER A 13 13.87 -58.28 -4.04
N THR A 14 12.73 -58.62 -3.47
CA THR A 14 12.35 -59.78 -2.65
C THR A 14 12.55 -59.77 -1.14
N ASN A 15 13.21 -58.77 -0.54
CA ASN A 15 13.18 -58.63 0.93
C ASN A 15 13.15 -57.14 1.32
N PHE A 16 12.09 -56.68 1.97
CA PHE A 16 11.96 -55.30 2.42
C PHE A 16 12.71 -55.11 3.76
N SER A 17 13.76 -54.33 3.74
CA SER A 17 14.40 -53.80 4.97
C SER A 17 14.16 -52.29 5.07
N TRP A 18 13.66 -51.84 6.21
CA TRP A 18 13.51 -50.43 6.49
C TRP A 18 14.71 -49.91 7.28
N ALA A 19 15.35 -48.91 6.78
CA ALA A 19 16.38 -48.18 7.55
C ALA A 19 15.80 -46.85 8.02
N PHE A 20 15.78 -46.64 9.34
CA PHE A 20 15.49 -45.31 9.91
C PHE A 20 16.80 -44.59 10.17
N LEU A 21 16.94 -43.40 9.61
CA LEU A 21 18.05 -42.50 9.90
C LEU A 21 17.67 -41.58 11.08
N THR A 22 18.28 -41.82 12.22
CA THR A 22 18.23 -40.85 13.34
C THR A 22 19.52 -40.03 13.37
N ARG A 23 19.40 -38.71 13.39
CA ARG A 23 20.54 -37.81 13.53
C ARG A 23 20.90 -37.66 15.02
N LYS A 24 22.07 -38.17 15.41
CA LYS A 24 22.72 -37.78 16.66
C LYS A 24 23.85 -36.81 16.31
N THR A 25 23.73 -35.57 16.69
CA THR A 25 24.80 -34.57 16.52
C THR A 25 25.86 -34.75 17.59
N THR A 26 27.03 -35.16 17.18
CA THR A 26 28.29 -34.85 17.87
C THR A 26 29.03 -33.85 16.98
N GLU A 27 29.89 -33.05 17.59
CA GLU A 27 30.53 -31.87 16.97
C GLU A 27 31.38 -32.07 15.69
N VAL A 28 31.33 -33.25 15.07
CA VAL A 28 31.99 -33.54 13.79
C VAL A 28 31.00 -34.26 12.89
N GLY A 29 30.57 -33.62 11.82
CA GLY A 29 29.45 -33.99 10.97
C GLY A 29 29.61 -35.25 10.12
N THR A 30 29.70 -36.41 10.69
CA THR A 30 29.65 -37.71 10.02
C THR A 30 28.35 -38.46 10.37
N LEU A 31 27.63 -38.90 9.33
CA LEU A 31 26.45 -39.75 9.47
C LEU A 31 26.87 -41.21 9.68
N ASN A 32 26.57 -41.77 10.84
CA ASN A 32 26.74 -43.21 11.08
C ASN A 32 25.40 -43.94 10.82
N ALA A 33 25.42 -44.95 9.95
CA ALA A 33 24.32 -45.87 9.78
C ALA A 33 24.39 -46.97 10.88
N VAL A 34 23.30 -47.08 11.66
CA VAL A 34 23.16 -48.16 12.63
C VAL A 34 22.42 -49.32 11.97
N ARG A 35 23.05 -50.45 11.89
CA ARG A 35 22.41 -51.71 11.43
C ARG A 35 21.71 -52.30 12.64
N LEU A 36 20.41 -52.51 12.54
CA LEU A 36 19.67 -53.31 13.54
C LEU A 36 19.78 -54.80 13.14
N GLU A 37 20.29 -55.61 14.04
CA GLU A 37 20.31 -57.04 13.91
C GLU A 37 18.89 -57.64 14.11
N ASP A 38 18.57 -58.68 13.34
CA ASP A 38 17.28 -59.33 13.39
C ASP A 38 17.09 -60.07 14.72
N ASP A 39 16.09 -59.66 15.50
CA ASP A 39 15.66 -60.32 16.72
C ASP A 39 14.74 -61.53 16.33
N PRO A 40 15.10 -62.79 16.68
CA PRO A 40 14.36 -63.98 16.26
C PRO A 40 12.98 -64.18 16.92
N LEU A 41 12.55 -63.31 17.83
CA LEU A 41 11.31 -63.47 18.60
C LEU A 41 10.04 -62.80 17.97
N THR A 42 10.14 -62.20 16.81
CA THR A 42 9.00 -61.52 16.19
C THR A 42 8.28 -62.28 15.08
N ASN A 43 8.52 -63.58 14.93
CA ASN A 43 7.83 -64.41 13.92
C ASN A 43 6.50 -64.98 14.47
N SER A 44 5.61 -64.10 14.99
CA SER A 44 4.23 -64.48 15.25
C SER A 44 3.43 -64.37 13.93
N HIS A 45 2.74 -65.45 13.56
CA HIS A 45 1.86 -65.53 12.36
C HIS A 45 0.72 -64.50 12.41
N MET A 46 1.00 -63.28 12.03
CA MET A 46 -0.03 -62.27 11.87
C MET A 46 -0.79 -62.55 10.56
N ASN A 47 -2.10 -62.76 10.68
CA ASN A 47 -2.98 -63.09 9.56
C ASN A 47 -2.88 -62.00 8.45
N ILE A 48 -2.97 -62.41 7.18
CA ILE A 48 -2.92 -61.51 6.01
C ILE A 48 -3.95 -60.36 6.09
N GLN A 49 -5.09 -60.60 6.72
CA GLN A 49 -6.11 -59.60 6.99
C GLN A 49 -5.64 -58.48 7.94
N THR A 50 -4.91 -58.84 9.03
CA THR A 50 -4.35 -57.89 10.01
C THR A 50 -3.22 -57.07 9.39
N LYS A 51 -2.37 -57.69 8.56
CA LYS A 51 -1.34 -56.96 7.79
C LYS A 51 -1.93 -55.92 6.84
N ARG A 52 -3.02 -56.26 6.11
CA ARG A 52 -3.72 -55.32 5.24
C ARG A 52 -4.36 -54.15 6.01
N ALA A 53 -4.97 -54.42 7.15
CA ALA A 53 -5.56 -53.37 8.00
C ALA A 53 -4.50 -52.40 8.52
N THR A 54 -3.34 -52.90 8.97
CA THR A 54 -2.22 -52.08 9.43
C THR A 54 -1.67 -51.19 8.32
N TRP A 55 -1.49 -51.72 7.12
CA TRP A 55 -1.02 -50.94 5.97
C TRP A 55 -2.03 -49.85 5.52
N VAL A 56 -3.32 -50.15 5.55
CA VAL A 56 -4.35 -49.13 5.27
C VAL A 56 -4.34 -48.02 6.31
N ALA A 57 -4.18 -48.38 7.59
CA ALA A 57 -4.10 -47.38 8.66
C ALA A 57 -2.83 -46.49 8.56
N VAL A 58 -1.68 -47.08 8.20
CA VAL A 58 -0.44 -46.29 7.97
C VAL A 58 -0.58 -45.40 6.74
N LEU A 59 -1.19 -45.90 5.66
CA LEU A 59 -1.43 -45.10 4.46
C LEU A 59 -2.38 -43.93 4.73
N LEU A 60 -3.44 -44.16 5.51
CA LEU A 60 -4.36 -43.09 5.94
C LEU A 60 -3.69 -42.08 6.86
N LEU A 61 -2.80 -42.48 7.75
CA LEU A 61 -2.01 -41.59 8.59
C LEU A 61 -1.00 -40.77 7.78
N VAL A 62 -0.35 -41.34 6.78
CA VAL A 62 0.54 -40.63 5.86
C VAL A 62 -0.25 -39.65 4.99
N MET A 63 -1.40 -40.04 4.48
CA MET A 63 -2.27 -39.17 3.70
C MET A 63 -2.84 -38.02 4.55
N ALA A 64 -3.18 -38.27 5.82
CA ALA A 64 -3.62 -37.23 6.75
C ALA A 64 -2.49 -36.24 7.11
N SER A 65 -1.27 -36.73 7.28
CA SER A 65 -0.10 -35.86 7.55
C SER A 65 0.30 -35.02 6.33
N VAL A 66 0.14 -35.53 5.11
CA VAL A 66 0.35 -34.77 3.87
C VAL A 66 -0.75 -33.73 3.68
N ALA A 67 -2.01 -34.03 4.02
CA ALA A 67 -3.12 -33.09 3.95
C ALA A 67 -2.97 -31.96 5.00
N LEU A 68 -2.49 -32.24 6.22
CA LEU A 68 -2.19 -31.21 7.23
C LEU A 68 -0.99 -30.33 6.83
N ALA A 69 0.01 -30.89 6.14
CA ALA A 69 1.17 -30.12 5.69
C ALA A 69 0.83 -29.12 4.56
N GLN A 70 -0.29 -29.31 3.86
CA GLN A 70 -0.71 -28.42 2.78
C GLN A 70 -1.50 -27.19 3.26
N THR A 71 -1.84 -27.08 4.55
CA THR A 71 -2.65 -25.96 5.07
C THR A 71 -1.85 -24.82 5.68
N VAL A 72 -0.54 -24.94 5.81
CA VAL A 72 0.33 -23.83 6.22
C VAL A 72 0.93 -23.21 4.97
N THR A 73 0.16 -22.41 4.26
CA THR A 73 0.71 -21.45 3.29
C THR A 73 1.65 -20.53 4.08
N PRO A 74 2.94 -20.43 3.75
CA PRO A 74 3.79 -19.43 4.38
C PRO A 74 3.13 -18.08 4.18
N LYS A 75 2.83 -17.34 5.24
CA LYS A 75 2.37 -15.96 5.13
C LYS A 75 3.40 -15.26 4.23
N ALA A 76 2.97 -14.76 3.08
CA ALA A 76 3.86 -14.01 2.19
C ALA A 76 4.55 -12.95 3.04
N LYS A 77 5.86 -12.78 2.85
CA LYS A 77 6.60 -11.73 3.58
C LYS A 77 5.92 -10.41 3.23
N ALA A 78 5.49 -9.66 4.25
CA ALA A 78 4.89 -8.34 4.05
C ALA A 78 5.80 -7.50 3.16
N THR A 79 5.22 -6.80 2.20
CA THR A 79 5.94 -5.92 1.27
C THR A 79 6.24 -4.59 1.97
N VAL A 80 5.28 -4.09 2.77
CA VAL A 80 5.38 -2.87 3.57
C VAL A 80 5.93 -3.20 4.95
N SER A 81 6.89 -2.43 5.41
CA SER A 81 7.47 -2.58 6.75
C SER A 81 7.21 -1.36 7.62
N GLN A 82 6.98 -1.58 8.91
CA GLN A 82 6.81 -0.44 9.84
C GLN A 82 8.06 0.44 9.90
N GLU A 83 9.25 -0.11 9.60
CA GLU A 83 10.49 0.65 9.55
C GLU A 83 10.50 1.62 8.37
N SER A 84 10.10 1.19 7.17
CA SER A 84 10.03 2.08 5.99
C SER A 84 8.93 3.13 6.16
N VAL A 85 7.75 2.75 6.67
CA VAL A 85 6.66 3.68 7.00
C VAL A 85 7.14 4.77 7.96
N LYS A 86 7.78 4.39 9.07
CA LYS A 86 8.36 5.36 10.03
C LYS A 86 9.39 6.27 9.40
N LYS A 87 10.24 5.74 8.53
CA LYS A 87 11.27 6.52 7.82
C LYS A 87 10.64 7.60 6.93
N TYR A 88 9.63 7.26 6.14
CA TYR A 88 8.94 8.25 5.30
C TYR A 88 8.21 9.28 6.14
N MET A 89 7.49 8.85 7.16
CA MET A 89 6.78 9.74 8.09
C MET A 89 7.71 10.71 8.79
N GLN A 90 8.85 10.25 9.32
CA GLN A 90 9.87 11.11 9.91
C GLN A 90 10.44 12.13 8.92
N GLY A 91 10.64 11.69 7.65
CA GLY A 91 11.11 12.58 6.60
C GLY A 91 10.10 13.64 6.16
N LEU A 92 8.81 13.47 6.46
CA LEU A 92 7.73 14.37 6.03
C LEU A 92 7.16 15.21 7.18
N ALA A 93 6.97 14.62 8.36
CA ALA A 93 6.23 15.21 9.46
C ALA A 93 7.13 15.61 10.65
N SER A 94 8.46 15.66 10.47
CA SER A 94 9.33 16.23 11.48
C SER A 94 9.32 17.76 11.47
N ASP A 95 9.76 18.39 12.56
CA ASP A 95 9.80 19.85 12.72
C ASP A 95 10.70 20.53 11.66
N GLU A 96 11.70 19.82 11.14
CA GLU A 96 12.57 20.31 10.06
C GLU A 96 11.78 20.64 8.79
N MET A 97 10.67 19.95 8.54
CA MET A 97 9.77 20.23 7.41
C MET A 97 8.84 21.42 7.66
N ARG A 98 8.82 21.95 8.89
CA ARG A 98 8.09 23.18 9.25
C ARG A 98 6.62 23.15 8.80
N GLY A 99 6.00 21.96 8.88
CA GLY A 99 4.61 21.75 8.51
C GLY A 99 4.29 21.97 7.03
N ARG A 100 5.28 21.91 6.14
CA ARG A 100 5.10 21.88 4.66
C ARG A 100 4.13 22.93 4.10
N GLY A 101 4.13 24.13 4.68
CA GLY A 101 3.10 25.15 4.42
C GLY A 101 2.83 25.41 2.94
N SER A 102 1.55 25.38 2.53
CA SER A 102 1.08 25.53 1.16
C SER A 102 1.63 26.76 0.45
N ALA A 103 2.15 26.58 -0.75
CA ALA A 103 2.73 27.63 -1.60
C ALA A 103 3.91 28.40 -0.93
N THR A 104 4.70 27.71 -0.12
CA THR A 104 5.89 28.27 0.55
C THR A 104 7.16 27.51 0.15
N ALA A 105 8.30 28.01 0.66
CA ALA A 105 9.57 27.28 0.51
C ALA A 105 9.57 25.92 1.22
N ASP A 106 8.74 25.77 2.26
CA ASP A 106 8.61 24.52 3.02
C ASP A 106 7.87 23.45 2.20
N GLU A 107 6.80 23.82 1.44
CA GLU A 107 6.18 22.94 0.42
C GLU A 107 7.22 22.47 -0.60
N LEU A 108 8.02 23.38 -1.15
CA LEU A 108 9.08 23.03 -2.10
C LEU A 108 10.13 22.10 -1.48
N THR A 109 10.43 22.23 -0.19
CA THR A 109 11.37 21.36 0.53
C THR A 109 10.80 19.94 0.61
N ALA A 110 9.53 19.80 0.98
CA ALA A 110 8.83 18.52 1.00
C ALA A 110 8.77 17.89 -0.42
N ALA A 111 8.43 18.68 -1.45
CA ALA A 111 8.43 18.23 -2.83
C ALA A 111 9.81 17.68 -3.28
N LYS A 112 10.91 18.35 -2.93
CA LYS A 112 12.27 17.87 -3.22
C LYS A 112 12.59 16.57 -2.50
N TYR A 113 12.17 16.43 -1.23
CA TYR A 113 12.33 15.19 -0.49
C TYR A 113 11.61 14.04 -1.19
N ILE A 114 10.34 14.19 -1.52
CA ILE A 114 9.54 13.17 -2.21
C ILE A 114 10.14 12.82 -3.57
N ALA A 115 10.52 13.81 -4.37
CA ALA A 115 11.19 13.61 -5.65
C ALA A 115 12.48 12.77 -5.49
N SER A 116 13.24 12.99 -4.41
CA SER A 116 14.43 12.18 -4.10
C SER A 116 14.08 10.72 -3.80
N GLN A 117 12.94 10.46 -3.10
CA GLN A 117 12.48 9.10 -2.82
C GLN A 117 12.05 8.39 -4.11
N LEU A 118 11.23 9.02 -4.96
CA LEU A 118 10.85 8.44 -6.26
C LEU A 118 12.07 8.13 -7.13
N LYS A 119 13.09 8.98 -7.09
CA LYS A 119 14.35 8.73 -7.78
C LYS A 119 15.10 7.51 -7.24
N LEU A 120 15.14 7.32 -5.92
CA LEU A 120 15.74 6.14 -5.27
C LEU A 120 15.02 4.86 -5.67
N LEU A 121 13.69 4.91 -5.79
CA LEU A 121 12.83 3.82 -6.25
C LEU A 121 12.93 3.57 -7.77
N LYS A 122 13.70 4.39 -8.51
CA LYS A 122 13.87 4.33 -9.98
C LYS A 122 12.55 4.52 -10.75
N ILE A 123 11.60 5.23 -10.18
CA ILE A 123 10.41 5.73 -10.88
C ILE A 123 10.87 6.80 -11.86
N GLU A 124 10.39 6.79 -13.10
CA GLU A 124 10.76 7.79 -14.10
C GLU A 124 10.16 9.17 -13.71
N PRO A 125 10.90 10.28 -13.91
CA PRO A 125 10.35 11.62 -13.72
C PRO A 125 9.27 11.92 -14.75
N ALA A 126 8.23 12.65 -14.34
CA ALA A 126 7.11 13.03 -15.20
C ALA A 126 6.58 14.46 -14.94
N GLY A 127 7.36 15.28 -14.26
CA GLY A 127 7.11 16.71 -14.07
C GLY A 127 7.71 17.57 -15.19
N ASP A 128 7.89 18.86 -14.90
CA ASP A 128 8.38 19.84 -15.85
C ASP A 128 9.83 19.55 -16.26
N ASP A 129 10.18 19.90 -17.48
CA ASP A 129 11.55 19.84 -18.04
C ASP A 129 12.25 18.48 -17.86
N GLY A 130 11.48 17.39 -17.79
CA GLY A 130 12.00 16.04 -17.56
C GLY A 130 12.42 15.78 -16.11
N GLY A 131 12.06 16.64 -15.17
CA GLY A 131 12.23 16.47 -13.73
C GLY A 131 11.03 15.82 -13.07
N TYR A 132 11.05 15.74 -11.73
CA TYR A 132 9.90 15.26 -10.93
C TYR A 132 8.97 16.39 -10.52
N LEU A 133 9.46 17.62 -10.43
CA LEU A 133 8.68 18.77 -9.98
C LEU A 133 7.82 19.30 -11.12
N GLN A 134 6.57 19.61 -10.81
CA GLN A 134 5.64 20.29 -11.68
C GLN A 134 5.16 21.55 -10.98
N THR A 135 5.41 22.72 -11.56
CA THR A 135 5.27 24.02 -10.88
C THR A 135 4.20 24.86 -11.53
N GLY A 136 3.14 25.16 -10.77
CA GLY A 136 2.00 25.98 -11.21
C GLY A 136 1.94 27.32 -10.50
N LYS A 137 1.63 28.40 -11.26
CA LYS A 137 1.35 29.72 -10.70
C LYS A 137 -0.14 29.94 -10.59
N PHE A 138 -0.57 30.59 -9.51
CA PHE A 138 -1.96 30.93 -9.29
C PHE A 138 -2.09 32.25 -8.49
N MET A 139 -3.29 32.83 -8.51
CA MET A 139 -3.59 34.03 -7.72
C MET A 139 -4.21 33.63 -6.38
N ARG A 140 -3.41 33.75 -5.31
CA ARG A 140 -3.84 33.47 -3.93
C ARG A 140 -4.63 34.65 -3.38
N ARG A 141 -5.83 34.39 -2.87
CA ARG A 141 -6.59 35.35 -2.07
C ARG A 141 -6.33 35.11 -0.59
N GLN A 142 -6.02 36.19 0.15
CA GLN A 142 -5.80 36.07 1.59
C GLN A 142 -7.13 35.76 2.29
N ARG A 143 -7.18 34.64 3.00
CA ARG A 143 -8.35 34.25 3.80
C ARG A 143 -8.57 35.28 4.91
N GLY A 144 -9.81 35.71 5.16
CA GLY A 144 -10.14 36.66 6.23
C GLY A 144 -9.84 38.12 5.92
N ALA A 145 -9.40 38.49 4.70
CA ALA A 145 -9.17 39.86 4.27
C ALA A 145 -10.06 40.18 3.03
N PRO A 146 -11.37 40.42 3.22
CA PRO A 146 -12.25 40.84 2.13
C PRO A 146 -11.72 42.11 1.47
N GLY A 147 -11.53 42.07 0.14
CA GLY A 147 -11.01 43.23 -0.63
C GLY A 147 -9.49 43.31 -0.75
N ALA A 148 -8.72 42.40 -0.15
CA ALA A 148 -7.28 42.32 -0.41
C ALA A 148 -7.00 41.93 -1.85
N THR A 149 -6.02 42.61 -2.49
CA THR A 149 -5.56 42.26 -3.84
C THR A 149 -4.95 40.86 -3.81
N PRO A 150 -5.38 39.96 -4.71
CA PRO A 150 -4.76 38.64 -4.83
C PRO A 150 -3.26 38.79 -5.18
N THR A 151 -2.43 37.94 -4.60
CA THR A 151 -0.99 37.88 -4.86
C THR A 151 -0.64 36.65 -5.67
N GLU A 152 0.33 36.73 -6.58
CA GLU A 152 0.84 35.55 -7.26
C GLU A 152 1.50 34.63 -6.24
N ALA A 153 1.18 33.35 -6.31
CA ALA A 153 1.77 32.28 -5.52
C ALA A 153 2.12 31.10 -6.44
N THR A 154 2.96 30.23 -5.95
CA THR A 154 3.44 29.08 -6.70
C THR A 154 3.17 27.80 -5.90
N THR A 155 2.56 26.81 -6.55
CA THR A 155 2.44 25.46 -5.99
C THR A 155 3.41 24.52 -6.70
N THR A 156 3.85 23.47 -6.00
CA THR A 156 4.79 22.49 -6.54
C THR A 156 4.27 21.08 -6.30
N ASN A 157 3.88 20.42 -7.37
CA ASN A 157 3.57 18.98 -7.36
C ASN A 157 4.85 18.17 -7.55
N VAL A 158 4.79 16.89 -7.14
CA VAL A 158 5.79 15.88 -7.53
C VAL A 158 5.12 14.83 -8.39
N VAL A 159 5.66 14.59 -9.58
CA VAL A 159 5.06 13.64 -10.53
C VAL A 159 6.10 12.64 -11.00
N GLY A 160 5.78 11.36 -10.81
CA GLY A 160 6.56 10.23 -11.32
C GLY A 160 5.70 9.28 -12.14
N ILE A 161 6.32 8.48 -13.00
CA ILE A 161 5.62 7.55 -13.88
C ILE A 161 6.32 6.20 -13.94
N LEU A 162 5.54 5.13 -13.87
CA LEU A 162 5.95 3.76 -14.15
C LEU A 162 5.18 3.29 -15.38
N ARG A 163 5.85 3.26 -16.53
CA ARG A 163 5.21 2.95 -17.82
C ARG A 163 4.78 1.50 -17.89
N GLY A 164 3.59 1.27 -18.41
CA GLY A 164 3.04 -0.07 -18.62
C GLY A 164 3.85 -0.91 -19.61
N SER A 165 3.67 -2.23 -19.53
CA SER A 165 4.36 -3.22 -20.38
C SER A 165 3.46 -3.90 -21.42
N ASP A 166 2.14 -3.83 -21.26
CA ASP A 166 1.19 -4.46 -22.19
C ASP A 166 0.89 -3.56 -23.38
N ALA A 167 0.81 -4.12 -24.58
CA ALA A 167 0.60 -3.35 -25.82
C ALA A 167 -0.73 -2.59 -25.89
N LYS A 168 -1.76 -3.04 -25.16
CA LYS A 168 -3.08 -2.40 -25.07
C LYS A 168 -3.23 -1.58 -23.81
N LEU A 169 -2.98 -2.23 -22.64
CA LEU A 169 -3.23 -1.65 -21.33
C LEU A 169 -2.25 -0.53 -20.96
N THR A 170 -1.07 -0.45 -21.58
CA THR A 170 -0.13 0.67 -21.37
C THR A 170 -0.71 2.04 -21.73
N LYS A 171 -1.81 2.08 -22.52
CA LYS A 171 -2.55 3.31 -22.85
C LYS A 171 -3.56 3.72 -21.77
N GLU A 172 -3.80 2.87 -20.78
CA GLU A 172 -4.63 3.12 -19.62
C GLU A 172 -3.75 3.43 -18.43
N THR A 173 -4.12 4.44 -17.66
CA THR A 173 -3.32 4.95 -16.55
C THR A 173 -4.09 4.85 -15.24
N ILE A 174 -3.42 4.33 -14.21
CA ILE A 174 -3.87 4.42 -12.82
C ILE A 174 -3.10 5.55 -12.16
N LEU A 175 -3.80 6.43 -11.48
CA LEU A 175 -3.22 7.51 -10.69
C LEU A 175 -3.27 7.13 -9.21
N LEU A 176 -2.11 7.16 -8.56
CA LEU A 176 -1.99 7.09 -7.10
C LEU A 176 -1.54 8.46 -6.61
N SER A 177 -2.31 9.07 -5.73
CA SER A 177 -2.08 10.45 -5.30
C SER A 177 -2.28 10.65 -3.80
N ALA A 178 -1.76 11.77 -3.31
CA ALA A 178 -1.91 12.33 -1.97
C ALA A 178 -1.55 13.82 -2.05
N HIS A 179 -1.87 14.63 -1.04
CA HIS A 179 -1.33 15.98 -0.99
C HIS A 179 -0.09 16.08 -0.10
N LEU A 180 0.88 16.88 -0.51
CA LEU A 180 2.19 16.95 0.14
C LEU A 180 2.34 18.13 1.10
N ASP A 181 1.50 19.14 0.97
CA ASP A 181 1.50 20.33 1.79
C ASP A 181 0.68 20.15 3.07
N HIS A 182 0.77 21.12 3.97
CA HIS A 182 -0.09 21.30 5.12
C HIS A 182 -0.09 22.78 5.54
N LEU A 183 -0.47 23.07 6.79
CA LEU A 183 -0.68 24.45 7.25
C LEU A 183 0.61 25.24 7.51
N GLY A 184 1.75 24.58 7.66
CA GLY A 184 3.03 25.23 7.89
C GLY A 184 3.23 25.71 9.32
N VAL A 185 3.93 26.83 9.49
CA VAL A 185 4.10 27.49 10.79
C VAL A 185 3.00 28.52 10.97
N GLY A 186 2.23 28.37 12.02
CA GLY A 186 1.04 29.15 12.26
C GLY A 186 0.93 29.72 13.67
N ARG A 187 -0.30 29.91 14.14
CA ARG A 187 -0.58 30.38 15.50
C ARG A 187 -0.12 29.31 16.50
N GLU A 188 0.58 29.77 17.55
CA GLU A 188 0.97 28.90 18.67
C GLU A 188 -0.24 28.35 19.43
N VAL A 189 -0.22 27.05 19.68
CA VAL A 189 -1.19 26.30 20.48
C VAL A 189 -0.40 25.45 21.49
N ASN A 190 -0.61 25.69 22.79
CA ASN A 190 0.06 24.96 23.87
C ASN A 190 1.62 24.99 23.81
N GLY A 191 2.21 26.05 23.27
CA GLY A 191 3.65 26.18 23.15
C GLY A 191 4.24 25.69 21.82
N ASP A 192 3.42 25.17 20.92
CA ASP A 192 3.81 24.71 19.59
C ASP A 192 3.14 25.53 18.48
N SER A 193 3.89 25.89 17.45
CA SER A 193 3.42 26.65 16.29
C SER A 193 3.65 25.92 14.95
N ILE A 194 4.23 24.71 14.98
CA ILE A 194 4.48 23.90 13.79
C ILE A 194 3.30 22.95 13.62
N TYR A 195 2.55 23.11 12.56
CA TYR A 195 1.47 22.21 12.17
C TYR A 195 2.08 21.10 11.33
N ASN A 196 2.57 20.04 11.98
CA ASN A 196 3.35 18.98 11.32
C ASN A 196 2.55 18.23 10.27
N GLY A 197 1.22 18.06 10.43
CA GLY A 197 0.37 17.35 9.50
C GLY A 197 0.82 15.92 9.31
N ALA A 198 0.98 15.17 10.40
CA ALA A 198 1.46 13.81 10.34
C ALA A 198 0.40 12.87 9.75
N ASP A 199 -0.84 13.00 10.22
CA ASP A 199 -1.97 12.31 9.59
C ASP A 199 -2.38 13.04 8.31
N ASP A 200 -2.47 14.36 8.34
CA ASP A 200 -2.89 15.23 7.24
C ASP A 200 -1.68 15.98 6.60
N ASP A 201 -1.06 15.58 5.49
CA ASP A 201 -1.25 14.30 4.81
C ASP A 201 0.10 13.61 4.54
N ALA A 202 1.02 13.68 5.54
CA ALA A 202 2.24 12.91 5.43
C ALA A 202 1.94 11.40 5.39
N SER A 203 0.82 10.97 5.97
CA SER A 203 0.38 9.58 5.97
C SER A 203 0.00 9.09 4.58
N GLY A 204 -0.79 9.86 3.83
CA GLY A 204 -1.16 9.53 2.45
C GLY A 204 0.04 9.59 1.50
N VAL A 205 0.91 10.60 1.63
CA VAL A 205 2.18 10.63 0.87
C VAL A 205 3.00 9.37 1.13
N THR A 206 3.09 8.93 2.38
CA THR A 206 3.79 7.69 2.75
C THR A 206 3.15 6.46 2.10
N ALA A 207 1.81 6.38 2.05
CA ALA A 207 1.14 5.28 1.35
C ALA A 207 1.48 5.23 -0.13
N VAL A 208 1.47 6.38 -0.80
CA VAL A 208 1.84 6.46 -2.23
C VAL A 208 3.29 6.02 -2.45
N LEU A 209 4.23 6.39 -1.57
CA LEU A 209 5.64 5.99 -1.66
C LEU A 209 5.81 4.48 -1.42
N GLU A 210 5.14 3.89 -0.44
CA GLU A 210 5.18 2.44 -0.17
C GLU A 210 4.57 1.64 -1.34
N LEU A 211 3.47 2.10 -1.93
CA LEU A 211 2.89 1.49 -3.11
C LEU A 211 3.80 1.63 -4.34
N ALA A 212 4.49 2.77 -4.49
CA ALA A 212 5.48 2.97 -5.55
C ALA A 212 6.66 2.00 -5.38
N GLU A 213 7.15 1.80 -4.15
CA GLU A 213 8.21 0.83 -3.84
C GLU A 213 7.76 -0.60 -4.16
N ALA A 214 6.56 -0.99 -3.71
CA ALA A 214 5.99 -2.31 -3.96
C ALA A 214 5.82 -2.60 -5.46
N LEU A 215 5.39 -1.62 -6.26
CA LEU A 215 5.25 -1.75 -7.70
C LEU A 215 6.59 -1.76 -8.43
N ALA A 216 7.54 -0.93 -8.01
CA ALA A 216 8.88 -0.89 -8.59
C ALA A 216 9.70 -2.17 -8.32
N ALA A 217 9.48 -2.81 -7.16
CA ALA A 217 10.10 -4.08 -6.80
C ALA A 217 9.45 -5.31 -7.47
N SER A 218 8.33 -5.11 -8.17
CA SER A 218 7.55 -6.16 -8.85
C SER A 218 7.87 -6.22 -10.35
N PRO A 219 7.43 -7.27 -11.07
CA PRO A 219 7.40 -7.22 -12.53
C PRO A 219 6.64 -5.99 -13.01
N ARG A 220 7.12 -5.40 -14.11
CA ARG A 220 6.56 -4.19 -14.69
C ARG A 220 5.04 -4.32 -14.91
N PRO A 221 4.21 -3.39 -14.38
CA PRO A 221 2.76 -3.47 -14.51
C PRO A 221 2.31 -3.44 -15.98
N LYS A 222 1.14 -3.97 -16.27
CA LYS A 222 0.55 -3.91 -17.63
C LYS A 222 0.07 -2.51 -17.98
N ARG A 223 -0.61 -1.82 -17.04
CA ARG A 223 -1.04 -0.42 -17.16
C ARG A 223 0.09 0.53 -16.78
N THR A 224 0.04 1.73 -17.30
CA THR A 224 0.86 2.84 -16.81
C THR A 224 0.36 3.27 -15.42
N VAL A 225 1.29 3.59 -14.52
CA VAL A 225 0.97 4.15 -13.21
C VAL A 225 1.62 5.51 -13.09
N VAL A 226 0.84 6.51 -12.74
CA VAL A 226 1.32 7.85 -12.39
C VAL A 226 1.22 8.01 -10.88
N PHE A 227 2.28 8.51 -10.27
CA PHE A 227 2.34 8.91 -8.87
C PHE A 227 2.35 10.42 -8.84
N ALA A 228 1.35 11.05 -8.22
CA ALA A 228 1.27 12.50 -8.13
C ALA A 228 1.02 12.93 -6.68
N LEU A 229 1.96 13.71 -6.13
CA LEU A 229 1.83 14.30 -4.81
C LEU A 229 1.57 15.78 -5.04
N PHE A 230 0.35 16.21 -4.69
CA PHE A 230 -0.13 17.56 -5.01
C PHE A 230 0.27 18.57 -3.94
N GLY A 231 0.67 19.76 -4.36
CA GLY A 231 0.88 20.88 -3.47
C GLY A 231 -0.35 21.77 -3.35
N SER A 232 -0.41 22.55 -2.30
CA SER A 232 -1.42 23.59 -2.07
C SER A 232 -2.87 23.09 -2.09
N GLU A 233 -3.09 21.85 -1.56
CA GLU A 233 -4.43 21.33 -1.30
C GLU A 233 -5.15 22.20 -0.27
N GLU A 234 -4.52 22.46 0.86
CA GLU A 234 -5.03 23.16 2.04
C GLU A 234 -5.54 24.57 1.79
N ILE A 235 -5.13 25.16 0.70
CA ILE A 235 -5.57 26.51 0.31
C ILE A 235 -6.47 26.51 -0.91
N GLY A 236 -6.92 25.34 -1.37
CA GLY A 236 -7.95 25.18 -2.39
C GLY A 236 -7.62 24.26 -3.58
N GLY A 237 -6.75 23.24 -3.40
CA GLY A 237 -6.49 22.21 -4.40
C GLY A 237 -5.81 22.75 -5.66
N TYR A 238 -4.90 23.71 -5.52
CA TYR A 238 -4.27 24.34 -6.68
C TYR A 238 -3.34 23.39 -7.43
N GLY A 239 -2.65 22.51 -6.72
CA GLY A 239 -1.76 21.53 -7.32
C GLY A 239 -2.50 20.53 -8.18
N ALA A 240 -3.57 19.92 -7.68
CA ALA A 240 -4.37 18.96 -8.44
C ALA A 240 -5.05 19.59 -9.65
N ARG A 241 -5.51 20.85 -9.53
CA ARG A 241 -6.05 21.60 -10.68
C ARG A 241 -4.99 21.84 -11.74
N TYR A 242 -3.80 22.25 -11.34
CA TYR A 242 -2.69 22.45 -12.26
C TYR A 242 -2.28 21.14 -12.94
N PHE A 243 -2.16 20.06 -12.19
CA PHE A 243 -1.88 18.72 -12.72
C PHE A 243 -2.95 18.29 -13.75
N GLN A 244 -4.23 18.52 -13.46
CA GLN A 244 -5.33 18.15 -14.34
C GLN A 244 -5.31 18.95 -15.67
N GLU A 245 -4.81 20.18 -15.64
CA GLU A 245 -4.63 21.04 -16.84
C GLU A 245 -3.33 20.70 -17.60
N HIS A 246 -2.33 20.14 -16.92
CA HIS A 246 -1.00 19.82 -17.47
C HIS A 246 -0.58 18.38 -17.13
N PRO A 247 -1.40 17.36 -17.44
CA PRO A 247 -1.10 15.98 -17.04
C PRO A 247 0.06 15.41 -17.88
N PRO A 248 0.87 14.49 -17.30
CA PRO A 248 2.02 13.89 -17.99
C PRO A 248 1.62 12.90 -19.10
N VAL A 249 0.36 12.52 -19.12
CA VAL A 249 -0.27 11.62 -20.11
C VAL A 249 -1.65 12.18 -20.48
N PRO A 250 -2.26 11.79 -21.60
CA PRO A 250 -3.60 12.26 -21.96
C PRO A 250 -4.60 12.03 -20.82
N VAL A 251 -5.39 13.05 -20.50
CA VAL A 251 -6.35 12.97 -19.36
C VAL A 251 -7.35 11.83 -19.53
N GLU A 252 -7.71 11.50 -20.78
CA GLU A 252 -8.62 10.41 -21.13
C GLU A 252 -8.02 9.02 -20.89
N SER A 253 -6.71 8.95 -20.68
CA SER A 253 -6.03 7.68 -20.33
C SER A 253 -6.24 7.29 -18.87
N PHE A 254 -6.55 8.21 -17.98
CA PHE A 254 -6.78 7.91 -16.57
C PHE A 254 -8.09 7.13 -16.40
N VAL A 255 -7.98 5.87 -16.00
CA VAL A 255 -9.12 4.99 -15.77
C VAL A 255 -9.54 4.93 -14.31
N ALA A 256 -8.61 5.20 -13.39
CA ALA A 256 -8.88 5.33 -11.96
C ALA A 256 -7.86 6.25 -11.29
N ASN A 257 -8.30 6.91 -10.21
CA ASN A 257 -7.46 7.55 -9.21
C ASN A 257 -7.82 6.99 -7.83
N LEU A 258 -6.80 6.60 -7.10
CA LEU A 258 -6.84 6.36 -5.67
C LEU A 258 -5.98 7.43 -5.02
N GLU A 259 -6.60 8.35 -4.34
CA GLU A 259 -5.96 9.31 -3.48
C GLU A 259 -5.92 8.75 -2.07
N PHE A 260 -4.82 8.91 -1.37
CA PHE A 260 -4.66 8.50 0.01
C PHE A 260 -4.58 9.76 0.86
N GLU A 261 -5.42 9.85 1.89
CA GLU A 261 -5.47 11.01 2.78
C GLU A 261 -5.86 10.58 4.18
N MET A 262 -5.09 11.02 5.17
CA MET A 262 -5.35 10.77 6.59
C MET A 262 -5.56 9.29 6.91
N ILE A 263 -4.52 8.49 6.73
CA ILE A 263 -4.50 7.05 7.00
C ILE A 263 -3.58 6.65 8.17
N GLY A 264 -3.04 7.64 8.87
CA GLY A 264 -2.10 7.42 9.98
C GLY A 264 -2.76 7.00 11.29
N ARG A 265 -4.09 7.09 11.40
CA ARG A 265 -4.84 6.79 12.64
C ARG A 265 -6.09 5.98 12.33
N PRO A 266 -6.46 4.98 13.17
CA PRO A 266 -7.64 4.16 12.91
C PRO A 266 -8.92 4.94 13.17
N ASP A 267 -9.92 4.73 12.34
CA ASP A 267 -11.30 5.15 12.59
C ASP A 267 -12.02 4.08 13.45
N ALA A 268 -12.55 4.49 14.60
CA ALA A 268 -13.26 3.61 15.51
C ALA A 268 -14.62 3.12 14.94
N ALA A 269 -15.13 3.75 13.89
CA ALA A 269 -16.39 3.37 13.24
C ALA A 269 -16.25 2.14 12.32
N VAL A 270 -15.01 1.73 12.00
CA VAL A 270 -14.72 0.56 11.17
C VAL A 270 -13.85 -0.46 11.91
N ALA A 271 -13.68 -1.65 11.33
CA ALA A 271 -12.84 -2.68 11.93
C ALA A 271 -11.35 -2.22 12.01
N PRO A 272 -10.57 -2.73 12.96
CA PRO A 272 -9.14 -2.40 13.06
C PRO A 272 -8.39 -2.60 11.74
N HIS A 273 -7.44 -1.70 11.46
CA HIS A 273 -6.61 -1.73 10.25
C HIS A 273 -7.39 -1.72 8.92
N THR A 274 -8.59 -1.14 8.95
CA THR A 274 -9.48 -1.00 7.79
C THR A 274 -9.48 0.45 7.33
N LEU A 275 -9.41 0.62 6.02
CA LEU A 275 -9.58 1.91 5.33
C LEU A 275 -11.03 2.03 4.84
N TRP A 276 -11.45 3.24 4.55
CA TRP A 276 -12.71 3.49 3.88
C TRP A 276 -12.50 4.36 2.63
N LEU A 277 -13.45 4.27 1.69
CA LEU A 277 -13.40 4.96 0.41
C LEU A 277 -14.52 5.98 0.33
N THR A 278 -14.16 7.22 0.06
CA THR A 278 -15.15 8.30 -0.15
C THR A 278 -16.01 7.99 -1.37
N GLY A 279 -17.34 8.13 -1.24
CA GLY A 279 -18.26 7.85 -2.34
C GLY A 279 -18.15 6.40 -2.85
N TYR A 280 -18.00 5.44 -1.98
CA TYR A 280 -17.86 4.01 -2.29
C TYR A 280 -18.97 3.51 -3.24
N GLU A 281 -20.21 3.95 -3.02
CA GLU A 281 -21.38 3.61 -3.81
C GLU A 281 -21.41 4.24 -5.20
N ARG A 282 -20.56 5.24 -5.46
CA ARG A 282 -20.54 6.01 -6.72
C ARG A 282 -19.93 5.27 -7.88
N SER A 283 -19.10 4.26 -7.60
CA SER A 283 -18.46 3.44 -8.63
C SER A 283 -18.31 1.99 -8.15
N ASN A 284 -17.94 1.09 -9.06
CA ASN A 284 -17.62 -0.29 -8.69
C ASN A 284 -16.16 -0.48 -8.22
N LEU A 285 -15.34 0.57 -8.15
CA LEU A 285 -13.92 0.45 -7.84
C LEU A 285 -13.68 -0.07 -6.42
N GLY A 286 -14.36 0.50 -5.41
CA GLY A 286 -14.17 0.10 -4.00
C GLY A 286 -14.53 -1.36 -3.76
N ALA A 287 -15.66 -1.81 -4.28
CA ALA A 287 -16.11 -3.20 -4.14
C ALA A 287 -15.15 -4.20 -4.79
N GLU A 288 -14.62 -3.87 -5.97
CA GLU A 288 -13.64 -4.71 -6.65
C GLU A 288 -12.29 -4.77 -5.92
N LEU A 289 -11.80 -3.65 -5.41
CA LEU A 289 -10.57 -3.65 -4.58
C LEU A 289 -10.77 -4.50 -3.32
N ALA A 290 -11.91 -4.40 -2.65
CA ALA A 290 -12.25 -5.21 -1.48
C ALA A 290 -12.34 -6.70 -1.82
N ALA A 291 -12.96 -7.06 -2.96
CA ALA A 291 -13.01 -8.44 -3.46
C ALA A 291 -11.63 -9.04 -3.76
N HIS A 292 -10.63 -8.19 -4.03
CA HIS A 292 -9.25 -8.59 -4.27
C HIS A 292 -8.34 -8.43 -3.04
N GLY A 293 -8.92 -8.26 -1.85
CA GLY A 293 -8.23 -8.36 -0.57
C GLY A 293 -7.92 -7.03 0.13
N ALA A 294 -8.34 -5.88 -0.43
CA ALA A 294 -8.24 -4.63 0.30
C ALA A 294 -9.11 -4.65 1.56
N ARG A 295 -8.57 -4.25 2.68
CA ARG A 295 -9.36 -3.94 3.87
C ARG A 295 -10.01 -2.57 3.69
N LEU A 296 -11.01 -2.50 2.81
CA LEU A 296 -11.62 -1.28 2.32
C LEU A 296 -13.15 -1.40 2.40
N VAL A 297 -13.79 -0.41 3.03
CA VAL A 297 -15.25 -0.33 3.19
C VAL A 297 -15.78 1.02 2.72
N ALA A 298 -17.10 1.19 2.75
CA ALA A 298 -17.72 2.50 2.50
C ALA A 298 -17.36 3.50 3.61
N ASP A 299 -17.30 4.79 3.26
CA ASP A 299 -17.15 5.90 4.19
C ASP A 299 -18.22 5.82 5.29
N PRO A 300 -17.85 5.68 6.58
CA PRO A 300 -18.78 5.61 7.70
C PRO A 300 -19.36 6.97 8.11
N HIS A 301 -18.91 8.06 7.49
CA HIS A 301 -19.27 9.44 7.82
C HIS A 301 -19.94 10.18 6.63
N PRO A 302 -21.02 9.65 6.03
CA PRO A 302 -21.60 10.22 4.81
C PRO A 302 -22.09 11.66 4.97
N GLU A 303 -22.42 12.08 6.20
CA GLU A 303 -22.81 13.46 6.52
C GLU A 303 -21.67 14.47 6.39
N GLN A 304 -20.40 14.02 6.42
CA GLN A 304 -19.22 14.87 6.24
C GLN A 304 -18.98 15.21 4.78
N ASN A 305 -19.57 14.43 3.86
CA ASN A 305 -19.42 14.61 2.40
C ASN A 305 -17.94 14.67 1.97
N PHE A 306 -17.11 13.78 2.50
CA PHE A 306 -15.67 13.74 2.26
C PHE A 306 -15.32 13.59 0.78
N PHE A 307 -16.14 12.92 -0.02
CA PHE A 307 -15.92 12.77 -1.46
C PHE A 307 -15.63 14.09 -2.20
N ARG A 308 -16.09 15.25 -1.66
CA ARG A 308 -15.92 16.58 -2.27
C ARG A 308 -14.85 17.42 -1.60
N ARG A 309 -14.12 16.89 -0.63
CA ARG A 309 -13.26 17.69 0.24
C ARG A 309 -11.78 17.52 -0.04
N SER A 310 -11.39 16.67 -1.00
CA SER A 310 -10.01 16.44 -1.35
C SER A 310 -9.78 16.54 -2.87
N ASP A 311 -8.54 16.35 -3.30
CA ASP A 311 -8.05 16.53 -4.68
C ASP A 311 -8.65 15.53 -5.68
N ASN A 312 -9.17 14.36 -5.21
CA ASN A 312 -9.93 13.43 -6.04
C ASN A 312 -11.10 14.12 -6.76
N TYR A 313 -11.71 15.13 -6.14
CA TYR A 313 -12.94 15.71 -6.65
C TYR A 313 -12.75 16.46 -7.96
N VAL A 314 -11.62 17.17 -8.14
CA VAL A 314 -11.34 17.87 -9.40
C VAL A 314 -11.17 16.90 -10.57
N LEU A 315 -10.65 15.68 -10.30
CA LEU A 315 -10.51 14.61 -11.27
C LEU A 315 -11.87 13.95 -11.56
N ALA A 316 -12.68 13.72 -10.54
CA ALA A 316 -14.03 13.17 -10.67
C ALA A 316 -14.94 14.05 -11.52
N LEU A 317 -14.86 15.38 -11.38
CA LEU A 317 -15.58 16.35 -12.23
C LEU A 317 -15.23 16.21 -13.72
N LYS A 318 -14.03 15.73 -14.06
CA LYS A 318 -13.63 15.41 -15.43
C LYS A 318 -14.10 14.03 -15.90
N GLY A 319 -14.72 13.27 -15.02
CA GLY A 319 -15.27 11.93 -15.32
C GLY A 319 -14.32 10.79 -15.05
N ILE A 320 -13.12 11.04 -14.48
CA ILE A 320 -12.21 10.01 -14.00
C ILE A 320 -12.84 9.37 -12.76
N ILE A 321 -12.80 8.04 -12.65
CA ILE A 321 -13.20 7.34 -11.42
C ILE A 321 -12.15 7.67 -10.34
N ALA A 322 -12.45 8.64 -9.50
CA ALA A 322 -11.51 9.19 -8.52
C ALA A 322 -12.12 9.23 -7.12
N HIS A 323 -11.44 8.62 -6.18
CA HIS A 323 -11.89 8.48 -4.80
C HIS A 323 -10.71 8.64 -3.84
N THR A 324 -10.99 9.15 -2.64
CA THR A 324 -10.03 9.21 -1.54
C THR A 324 -10.17 7.97 -0.65
N VAL A 325 -9.05 7.34 -0.34
CA VAL A 325 -8.88 6.25 0.61
C VAL A 325 -8.41 6.86 1.93
N SER A 326 -9.12 6.63 3.03
CA SER A 326 -8.83 7.26 4.32
C SER A 326 -9.11 6.33 5.49
N SER A 327 -8.70 6.73 6.68
CA SER A 327 -9.14 6.17 7.96
C SER A 327 -9.39 7.26 9.00
N TYR A 328 -9.67 8.47 8.55
CA TYR A 328 -9.89 9.63 9.41
C TYR A 328 -11.13 9.45 10.30
N GLY A 329 -10.88 9.21 11.59
CA GLY A 329 -11.91 8.97 12.61
C GLY A 329 -12.43 10.24 13.29
N LEU A 330 -12.43 11.40 12.64
CA LEU A 330 -12.90 12.68 13.16
C LEU A 330 -12.17 13.11 14.46
N HIS A 331 -10.88 12.79 14.60
CA HIS A 331 -10.09 13.16 15.78
C HIS A 331 -9.88 14.68 15.90
N SER A 332 -9.69 15.17 17.13
CA SER A 332 -9.59 16.60 17.45
C SER A 332 -8.27 17.25 17.03
N ASP A 333 -7.29 16.47 16.61
CA ASP A 333 -5.96 16.98 16.22
C ASP A 333 -5.92 17.49 14.78
N TYR A 334 -7.00 17.26 14.01
CA TYR A 334 -7.14 17.79 12.65
C TYR A 334 -6.91 19.30 12.62
N HIS A 335 -5.95 19.74 11.80
CA HIS A 335 -5.52 21.12 11.67
C HIS A 335 -5.01 21.74 13.00
N GLN A 336 -4.37 20.91 13.85
CA GLN A 336 -3.71 21.35 15.08
C GLN A 336 -2.22 20.98 15.04
N PRO A 337 -1.35 21.68 15.81
CA PRO A 337 0.04 21.25 15.97
C PRO A 337 0.18 19.83 16.56
N SER A 338 -0.82 19.37 17.29
CA SER A 338 -0.88 18.00 17.83
C SER A 338 -1.14 16.92 16.78
N ASP A 339 -1.35 17.26 15.50
CA ASP A 339 -1.24 16.29 14.40
C ASP A 339 0.25 16.04 14.09
N ASP A 340 0.90 15.30 14.97
CA ASP A 340 2.32 15.02 14.97
C ASP A 340 2.63 13.50 14.95
N LEU A 341 3.91 13.14 14.86
CA LEU A 341 4.36 11.75 14.81
C LEU A 341 4.04 10.94 16.07
N ALA A 342 3.84 11.60 17.24
CA ALA A 342 3.52 10.91 18.49
C ALA A 342 2.09 10.35 18.50
N HIS A 343 1.21 10.90 17.68
CA HIS A 343 -0.20 10.51 17.58
C HIS A 343 -0.48 9.54 16.42
N VAL A 344 0.52 9.18 15.61
CA VAL A 344 0.37 8.18 14.52
C VAL A 344 0.36 6.76 15.06
N ASP A 345 -0.63 5.97 14.67
CA ASP A 345 -0.64 4.52 14.87
C ASP A 345 0.10 3.80 13.72
N PHE A 346 1.40 3.64 13.89
CA PHE A 346 2.25 3.01 12.89
C PHE A 346 1.90 1.53 12.61
N ALA A 347 1.28 0.84 13.55
CA ALA A 347 0.83 -0.54 13.33
C ALA A 347 -0.40 -0.54 12.40
N HIS A 348 -1.39 0.30 12.71
CA HIS A 348 -2.55 0.52 11.86
C HIS A 348 -2.13 0.91 10.44
N MET A 349 -1.35 1.97 10.32
CA MET A 349 -0.90 2.53 9.04
C MET A 349 -0.17 1.49 8.18
N THR A 350 0.78 0.76 8.78
CA THR A 350 1.54 -0.29 8.08
C THR A 350 0.62 -1.39 7.53
N GLU A 351 -0.28 -1.91 8.36
CA GLU A 351 -1.19 -2.98 7.97
C GLU A 351 -2.27 -2.52 6.99
N ALA A 352 -2.71 -1.27 7.10
CA ALA A 352 -3.66 -0.66 6.18
C ALA A 352 -3.03 -0.50 4.79
N ILE A 353 -1.82 0.05 4.68
CA ILE A 353 -1.09 0.18 3.42
C ILE A 353 -0.80 -1.20 2.81
N GLU A 354 -0.31 -2.16 3.62
CA GLU A 354 -0.05 -3.53 3.14
C GLU A 354 -1.30 -4.17 2.54
N SER A 355 -2.48 -3.90 3.10
CA SER A 355 -3.74 -4.44 2.57
C SER A 355 -4.07 -3.93 1.17
N MET A 356 -3.53 -2.78 0.77
CA MET A 356 -3.76 -2.18 -0.54
C MET A 356 -2.76 -2.65 -1.62
N VAL A 357 -1.65 -3.29 -1.23
CA VAL A 357 -0.58 -3.67 -2.18
C VAL A 357 -1.10 -4.64 -3.25
N GLU A 358 -1.68 -5.76 -2.85
CA GLU A 358 -2.18 -6.76 -3.83
C GLU A 358 -3.39 -6.28 -4.64
N PRO A 359 -4.39 -5.58 -4.05
CA PRO A 359 -5.46 -4.97 -4.83
C PRO A 359 -4.98 -3.96 -5.87
N VAL A 360 -4.00 -3.12 -5.53
CA VAL A 360 -3.39 -2.19 -6.49
C VAL A 360 -2.59 -2.95 -7.56
N ARG A 361 -1.81 -3.98 -7.18
CA ARG A 361 -1.14 -4.87 -8.15
C ARG A 361 -2.13 -5.54 -9.11
N TRP A 362 -3.26 -6.01 -8.59
CA TRP A 362 -4.33 -6.54 -9.42
C TRP A 362 -4.88 -5.46 -10.37
N LEU A 363 -5.21 -4.28 -9.87
CA LEU A 363 -5.79 -3.20 -10.66
C LEU A 363 -4.88 -2.79 -11.83
N VAL A 364 -3.57 -2.69 -11.60
CA VAL A 364 -2.61 -2.28 -12.65
C VAL A 364 -2.28 -3.41 -13.64
N ASN A 365 -2.65 -4.67 -13.33
CA ASN A 365 -2.36 -5.84 -14.17
C ASN A 365 -3.59 -6.51 -14.79
N SER A 366 -4.81 -6.18 -14.34
CA SER A 366 -6.06 -6.71 -14.88
C SER A 366 -6.56 -5.90 -16.08
N ASP A 367 -7.53 -6.43 -16.79
CA ASP A 367 -8.31 -5.72 -17.83
C ASP A 367 -9.58 -5.07 -17.25
N PHE A 368 -9.80 -5.18 -15.94
CA PHE A 368 -10.92 -4.52 -15.26
C PHE A 368 -10.85 -3.01 -15.45
N LYS A 369 -11.95 -2.43 -15.88
CA LYS A 369 -12.12 -0.99 -16.05
C LYS A 369 -13.25 -0.50 -15.15
N PRO A 370 -12.95 0.29 -14.12
CA PRO A 370 -13.98 0.79 -13.23
C PRO A 370 -15.00 1.65 -13.97
N GLN A 371 -16.21 1.67 -13.44
CA GLN A 371 -17.33 2.42 -14.00
C GLN A 371 -18.08 3.16 -12.90
N TRP A 372 -18.56 4.36 -13.23
CA TRP A 372 -19.52 5.05 -12.37
C TRP A 372 -20.82 4.26 -12.25
N SER A 373 -21.36 4.20 -11.07
CA SER A 373 -22.73 3.73 -10.83
C SER A 373 -23.71 4.68 -11.53
N LYS A 374 -24.97 4.24 -11.70
CA LYS A 374 -26.04 5.13 -12.17
C LYS A 374 -26.13 6.33 -11.21
N ASP A 375 -26.03 7.53 -11.73
CA ASP A 375 -26.01 8.80 -10.98
C ASP A 375 -24.81 8.96 -10.01
N GLY A 376 -23.76 8.12 -10.13
CA GLY A 376 -22.57 8.18 -9.27
C GLY A 376 -21.59 9.29 -9.65
N ARG A 377 -21.54 9.68 -10.93
CA ARG A 377 -20.68 10.77 -11.40
C ARG A 377 -21.13 12.10 -10.79
N PRO A 378 -20.19 12.95 -10.25
CA PRO A 378 -20.53 14.26 -9.67
C PRO A 378 -20.98 15.28 -10.70
#